data_fe8ad8279f5d6be6d563203df083e2b8
#
_entry.id   fe8ad8279f5d6be6d563203df083e2b8
#
_cell.length_a   1.000
_cell.length_b   1.000
_cell.length_c   1.000
_cell.angle_alpha   90.00
_cell.angle_beta   90.00
_cell.angle_gamma   90.00
#
_symmetry.space_group_name_H-M   'P 1'
#
loop_
_entity.id
_entity.type
_entity.pdbx_description
1 polymer ?
#
loop_
_entity_poly.entity_id
_entity_poly.type
_entity_poly.pdbx_seq_one_letter_code
_entity_poly.pdbx_strand_id
1 'polypeptide(L)'
;MATSDQRLNPDLTRRRFLQGTALAGVAAFLAACTGSSGDASGAPSVGASTNANIPTLPPATPTPAASTAPTPLPSPTGPLKFANWPAYIDLTGKAGEAQQYAPGSSPTIEQFKKKYGVAVDYEEKIEDNKTFYATIQPQLQAGSPTGWDLVVITDWLAAKVITKKWAEQIDQGNVPNATANLVDSLKNQVWDPKNDYHYPWQSGMTGIGFNTKTLKDAGIAEPKSLKDLYAIQSDKVSFLTESRDTFGLGLLKLGKNVDPSSPTMADDLQAVHDDIKPLVDKGLIFADNSYLKNFAAKKTWAAMVWSGDLASSGTAGDTFQVPDEGVMIWTDNMVIPKGATNKYTAELMINFVYDPKVAAQIEDYVYYVCPVKGADVEIKKLDASAATNPLIFPPADVVAKYHSFQFLPDDIESKLDELFLDLTGG
;
A
#
# COMPACT_ATOMS: atom_id res chain seq x y z
N MET A 1 -17.28 10.02 -42.07
CA MET A 1 -16.36 9.13 -41.34
C MET A 1 -15.24 10.01 -40.78
N ALA A 2 -15.35 10.41 -39.57
CA ALA A 2 -14.35 11.21 -38.85
C ALA A 2 -13.94 10.39 -37.63
N THR A 3 -12.72 9.85 -37.67
CA THR A 3 -12.07 9.21 -36.57
C THR A 3 -11.65 10.29 -35.59
N SER A 4 -12.26 10.33 -34.40
CA SER A 4 -11.84 11.18 -33.30
C SER A 4 -10.59 10.61 -32.68
N ASP A 5 -9.45 11.18 -33.06
CA ASP A 5 -8.17 11.00 -32.42
C ASP A 5 -8.23 11.67 -31.04
N GLN A 6 -8.56 10.92 -30.00
CA GLN A 6 -8.42 11.38 -28.61
C GLN A 6 -6.93 11.37 -28.24
N ARG A 7 -6.24 12.42 -28.60
CA ARG A 7 -4.90 12.68 -28.07
C ARG A 7 -5.04 13.00 -26.60
N LEU A 8 -4.50 12.14 -25.74
CA LEU A 8 -4.34 12.42 -24.33
C LEU A 8 -3.56 13.73 -24.16
N ASN A 9 -4.14 14.64 -23.42
CA ASN A 9 -3.56 15.96 -23.15
C ASN A 9 -2.29 15.79 -22.28
N PRO A 10 -1.11 16.28 -22.69
CA PRO A 10 0.15 16.12 -21.95
C PRO A 10 0.19 16.78 -20.57
N ASP A 11 -0.82 17.55 -20.20
CA ASP A 11 -0.97 18.17 -18.87
C ASP A 11 -1.65 17.27 -17.82
N LEU A 12 -1.82 15.98 -18.06
CA LEU A 12 -2.41 15.04 -17.10
C LEU A 12 -1.38 14.62 -16.05
N THR A 13 -1.24 15.44 -15.00
CA THR A 13 -0.69 15.00 -13.72
C THR A 13 -1.70 14.04 -13.05
N ARG A 14 -1.26 13.19 -12.10
CA ARG A 14 -2.14 12.36 -11.23
C ARG A 14 -3.37 13.15 -10.75
N ARG A 15 -3.19 14.42 -10.44
CA ARG A 15 -4.21 15.40 -10.07
C ARG A 15 -5.36 15.49 -11.09
N ARG A 16 -5.08 15.47 -12.42
CA ARG A 16 -6.12 15.57 -13.46
C ARG A 16 -6.72 14.21 -13.82
N PHE A 17 -5.94 13.14 -13.67
CA PHE A 17 -6.43 11.77 -13.87
C PHE A 17 -7.50 11.40 -12.83
N LEU A 18 -7.24 11.62 -11.54
CA LEU A 18 -8.20 11.36 -10.46
C LEU A 18 -9.49 12.20 -10.58
N GLN A 19 -9.45 13.33 -11.31
CA GLN A 19 -10.63 14.13 -11.61
C GLN A 19 -11.49 13.59 -12.77
N GLY A 20 -10.97 12.66 -13.56
CA GLY A 20 -11.59 12.15 -14.80
C GLY A 20 -12.25 10.78 -14.74
N THR A 21 -11.85 9.87 -13.85
CA THR A 21 -12.14 8.42 -13.97
C THR A 21 -13.23 7.85 -13.07
N ALA A 22 -13.99 8.64 -12.34
CA ALA A 22 -15.05 8.13 -11.47
C ALA A 22 -16.41 8.07 -12.15
N LEU A 23 -16.64 7.05 -12.99
CA LEU A 23 -17.98 6.59 -13.38
C LEU A 23 -17.87 5.22 -14.05
N ALA A 24 -17.87 4.16 -13.27
CA ALA A 24 -18.47 2.84 -13.61
C ALA A 24 -18.01 1.78 -12.60
N GLY A 25 -18.94 1.18 -11.92
CA GLY A 25 -18.72 -0.15 -11.35
C GLY A 25 -18.98 -0.33 -9.87
N VAL A 26 -20.20 -0.08 -9.41
CA VAL A 26 -20.73 -0.73 -8.21
C VAL A 26 -22.00 -1.46 -8.60
N ALA A 27 -21.89 -2.75 -8.87
CA ALA A 27 -22.98 -3.70 -8.71
C ALA A 27 -22.47 -5.13 -8.93
N ALA A 28 -22.82 -5.99 -7.99
CA ALA A 28 -22.80 -7.44 -8.04
C ALA A 28 -21.45 -8.13 -7.78
N PHE A 29 -21.31 -8.66 -6.54
CA PHE A 29 -21.05 -10.08 -6.33
C PHE A 29 -21.06 -10.39 -4.81
N LEU A 30 -22.26 -10.68 -4.31
CA LEU A 30 -22.45 -11.44 -3.07
C LEU A 30 -23.06 -12.78 -3.45
N ALA A 31 -22.32 -13.83 -3.40
CA ALA A 31 -22.74 -15.20 -3.09
C ALA A 31 -21.62 -16.19 -3.42
N ALA A 32 -21.03 -16.75 -2.42
CA ALA A 32 -20.63 -18.15 -2.31
C ALA A 32 -19.50 -18.35 -1.31
N CYS A 33 -19.84 -18.76 -0.10
CA CYS A 33 -19.03 -19.65 0.72
C CYS A 33 -19.84 -20.06 1.97
N THR A 34 -20.68 -21.07 1.80
CA THR A 34 -21.13 -21.90 2.92
C THR A 34 -20.74 -23.34 2.65
N GLY A 35 -20.13 -24.00 3.66
CA GLY A 35 -19.87 -25.42 3.69
C GLY A 35 -18.43 -25.71 4.11
N SER A 36 -18.17 -26.34 5.17
CA SER A 36 -18.59 -27.48 5.92
C SER A 36 -17.48 -27.82 6.92
N SER A 37 -17.82 -28.00 8.15
CA SER A 37 -17.04 -28.47 9.28
C SER A 37 -16.61 -29.94 9.13
N GLY A 38 -15.41 -30.28 9.62
CA GLY A 38 -14.97 -31.64 9.82
C GLY A 38 -13.92 -31.71 10.93
N ASP A 39 -14.34 -32.28 12.06
CA ASP A 39 -13.53 -32.58 13.24
C ASP A 39 -12.43 -33.60 12.98
N ALA A 40 -11.28 -33.43 13.61
CA ALA A 40 -10.52 -34.54 14.18
C ALA A 40 -9.49 -34.10 15.22
N SER A 41 -9.74 -34.51 16.43
CA SER A 41 -8.88 -34.51 17.61
C SER A 41 -7.71 -35.48 17.52
N GLY A 42 -6.60 -35.19 18.20
CA GLY A 42 -5.63 -36.18 18.59
C GLY A 42 -4.20 -35.67 18.81
N ALA A 43 -3.88 -35.29 20.04
CA ALA A 43 -2.49 -35.20 20.49
C ALA A 43 -2.01 -36.59 20.98
N PRO A 44 -0.72 -36.89 20.92
CA PRO A 44 -0.07 -37.40 22.11
C PRO A 44 1.28 -36.74 22.44
N SER A 45 1.45 -36.53 23.74
CA SER A 45 2.69 -36.19 24.42
C SER A 45 3.64 -37.37 24.42
N VAL A 46 4.96 -37.16 24.24
CA VAL A 46 5.98 -38.12 24.68
C VAL A 46 7.19 -37.41 25.29
N GLY A 47 7.57 -37.92 26.39
CA GLY A 47 8.48 -37.52 27.40
C GLY A 47 9.95 -37.44 27.07
N ALA A 48 10.65 -36.77 27.96
CA ALA A 48 12.09 -36.66 28.04
C ALA A 48 12.76 -37.99 28.42
N SER A 49 13.88 -38.33 27.77
CA SER A 49 14.82 -39.30 28.30
C SER A 49 16.26 -38.85 28.07
N THR A 50 17.03 -39.02 29.13
CA THR A 50 18.41 -38.60 29.35
C THR A 50 19.44 -39.62 28.89
N ASN A 51 20.62 -39.09 28.53
CA ASN A 51 21.95 -39.72 28.52
C ASN A 51 22.30 -40.87 27.56
N ALA A 52 23.24 -40.59 26.66
CA ALA A 52 24.29 -41.57 26.32
C ALA A 52 25.54 -40.89 25.75
N ASN A 53 26.69 -41.38 26.21
CA ASN A 53 28.06 -41.06 25.90
C ASN A 53 28.37 -40.76 24.42
N ILE A 54 29.08 -39.66 24.17
CA ILE A 54 29.67 -39.32 22.87
C ILE A 54 31.13 -39.80 22.86
N PRO A 55 31.57 -40.69 21.95
CA PRO A 55 32.97 -40.94 21.71
C PRO A 55 33.62 -39.76 20.98
N THR A 56 34.73 -39.26 21.49
CA THR A 56 35.58 -38.24 20.85
C THR A 56 36.21 -38.83 19.56
N LEU A 57 35.88 -38.25 18.42
CA LEU A 57 36.53 -38.46 17.13
C LEU A 57 37.83 -37.66 17.05
N PRO A 58 38.88 -38.15 16.41
CA PRO A 58 40.15 -37.46 16.21
C PRO A 58 39.93 -36.22 15.28
N PRO A 59 40.78 -35.19 15.39
CA PRO A 59 40.64 -33.98 14.61
C PRO A 59 40.76 -34.25 13.10
N ALA A 60 39.74 -33.86 12.35
CA ALA A 60 39.76 -33.95 10.89
C ALA A 60 40.80 -32.98 10.31
N THR A 61 41.67 -33.49 9.46
CA THR A 61 42.60 -32.70 8.65
C THR A 61 41.78 -31.72 7.78
N PRO A 62 42.10 -30.40 7.74
CA PRO A 62 41.36 -29.48 6.91
C PRO A 62 41.59 -29.85 5.43
N THR A 63 40.55 -30.31 4.78
CA THR A 63 40.49 -30.38 3.31
C THR A 63 40.51 -28.94 2.79
N PRO A 64 41.36 -28.59 1.80
CA PRO A 64 41.32 -27.28 1.18
C PRO A 64 39.90 -27.02 0.64
N ALA A 65 39.28 -25.92 1.09
CA ALA A 65 38.01 -25.48 0.54
C ALA A 65 38.18 -25.29 -0.98
N ALA A 66 37.45 -26.06 -1.74
CA ALA A 66 37.36 -25.85 -3.20
C ALA A 66 36.84 -24.41 -3.40
N SER A 67 37.67 -23.57 -4.01
CA SER A 67 37.28 -22.25 -4.49
C SER A 67 36.21 -22.49 -5.58
N THR A 68 34.96 -22.48 -5.20
CA THR A 68 33.85 -22.44 -6.16
C THR A 68 33.89 -21.05 -6.82
N ALA A 69 34.22 -21.02 -8.11
CA ALA A 69 34.00 -19.82 -8.90
C ALA A 69 32.55 -19.34 -8.67
N PRO A 70 32.30 -18.02 -8.54
CA PRO A 70 30.93 -17.55 -8.33
C PRO A 70 30.05 -18.04 -9.47
N THR A 71 28.94 -18.66 -9.12
CA THR A 71 27.92 -19.08 -10.12
C THR A 71 27.51 -17.83 -10.90
N PRO A 72 27.57 -17.84 -12.25
CA PRO A 72 27.11 -16.72 -13.03
C PRO A 72 25.67 -16.36 -12.66
N LEU A 73 25.39 -15.07 -12.47
CA LEU A 73 24.02 -14.58 -12.23
C LEU A 73 23.14 -14.97 -13.43
N PRO A 74 21.87 -15.33 -13.20
CA PRO A 74 20.94 -15.62 -14.29
C PRO A 74 20.81 -14.38 -15.21
N SER A 75 20.57 -14.60 -16.50
CA SER A 75 20.19 -13.51 -17.38
C SER A 75 18.74 -13.10 -17.12
N PRO A 76 18.41 -11.80 -17.10
CA PRO A 76 17.03 -11.38 -17.00
C PRO A 76 16.20 -11.88 -18.18
N THR A 77 14.98 -12.33 -17.91
CA THR A 77 14.02 -12.79 -18.92
C THR A 77 12.76 -11.92 -18.87
N GLY A 78 12.01 -11.87 -19.96
CA GLY A 78 10.84 -11.00 -20.02
C GLY A 78 9.92 -11.34 -21.22
N PRO A 79 8.90 -10.50 -21.40
CA PRO A 79 8.65 -9.24 -20.69
C PRO A 79 8.33 -9.46 -19.20
N LEU A 80 8.80 -8.55 -18.32
CA LEU A 80 8.37 -8.51 -16.93
C LEU A 80 6.91 -8.05 -16.88
N LYS A 81 6.02 -8.87 -16.38
CA LYS A 81 4.61 -8.54 -16.19
C LYS A 81 4.39 -7.92 -14.81
N PHE A 82 4.15 -6.61 -14.80
CA PHE A 82 4.10 -5.81 -13.59
C PHE A 82 2.73 -5.14 -13.42
N ALA A 83 1.93 -5.59 -12.43
CA ALA A 83 0.66 -4.98 -12.07
C ALA A 83 0.83 -3.97 -10.93
N ASN A 84 0.30 -2.77 -11.13
CA ASN A 84 0.35 -1.69 -10.15
C ASN A 84 -0.98 -0.91 -10.11
N TRP A 85 -1.07 0.07 -9.24
CA TRP A 85 -2.19 0.98 -9.10
C TRP A 85 -2.14 2.11 -10.14
N PRO A 86 -3.29 2.75 -10.46
CA PRO A 86 -3.34 3.90 -11.35
C PRO A 86 -2.49 5.06 -10.86
N ALA A 87 -1.76 5.71 -11.78
CA ALA A 87 -0.92 6.88 -11.52
C ALA A 87 0.11 6.70 -10.38
N TYR A 88 0.63 5.49 -10.23
CA TYR A 88 1.50 5.11 -9.10
C TYR A 88 2.96 4.86 -9.51
N ILE A 89 3.34 5.33 -10.69
CA ILE A 89 4.72 5.43 -11.20
C ILE A 89 4.86 6.74 -11.98
N ASP A 90 6.07 7.26 -12.09
CA ASP A 90 6.37 8.47 -12.83
C ASP A 90 5.98 8.35 -14.32
N LEU A 91 5.36 9.41 -14.85
CA LEU A 91 5.01 9.53 -16.26
C LEU A 91 5.62 10.78 -16.88
N THR A 92 6.00 10.70 -18.16
CA THR A 92 6.48 11.87 -18.91
C THR A 92 5.34 12.84 -19.18
N GLY A 93 5.65 14.14 -19.10
CA GLY A 93 4.68 15.20 -19.38
C GLY A 93 4.60 16.27 -18.31
N LYS A 94 5.50 16.25 -17.31
CA LYS A 94 5.66 17.37 -16.36
C LYS A 94 6.20 18.57 -17.13
N ALA A 95 5.60 19.74 -16.97
CA ALA A 95 6.03 20.97 -17.63
C ALA A 95 7.48 21.29 -17.23
N GLY A 96 8.38 21.38 -18.20
CA GLY A 96 9.79 21.72 -17.99
C GLY A 96 10.80 20.56 -18.17
N GLU A 97 10.35 19.33 -18.31
CA GLU A 97 11.23 18.20 -18.62
C GLU A 97 11.67 18.23 -20.09
N ALA A 98 12.98 18.13 -20.32
CA ALA A 98 13.48 17.77 -21.66
C ALA A 98 12.96 16.37 -21.99
N GLN A 99 12.03 16.26 -22.93
CA GLN A 99 11.37 14.99 -23.28
C GLN A 99 12.38 14.02 -23.89
N GLN A 100 13.07 13.27 -23.05
CA GLN A 100 13.96 12.17 -23.46
C GLN A 100 13.16 10.91 -23.83
N TYR A 101 11.91 10.81 -23.37
CA TYR A 101 11.04 9.64 -23.55
C TYR A 101 9.71 10.05 -24.20
N ALA A 102 9.02 9.08 -24.78
CA ALA A 102 7.74 9.34 -25.43
C ALA A 102 6.69 9.85 -24.40
N PRO A 103 5.82 10.80 -24.78
CA PRO A 103 4.76 11.27 -23.90
C PRO A 103 3.90 10.13 -23.36
N GLY A 104 3.64 10.13 -22.04
CA GLY A 104 2.85 9.09 -21.35
C GLY A 104 3.59 7.80 -21.04
N SER A 105 4.90 7.69 -21.39
CA SER A 105 5.74 6.58 -20.91
C SER A 105 6.30 6.88 -19.53
N SER A 106 6.64 5.83 -18.78
CA SER A 106 7.34 5.97 -17.50
C SER A 106 8.86 6.06 -17.74
N PRO A 107 9.52 7.15 -17.34
CA PRO A 107 10.99 7.23 -17.36
C PRO A 107 11.65 6.11 -16.56
N THR A 108 11.10 5.74 -15.41
CA THR A 108 11.60 4.62 -14.59
C THR A 108 11.58 3.30 -15.39
N ILE A 109 10.48 2.98 -16.06
CA ILE A 109 10.36 1.77 -16.88
C ILE A 109 11.36 1.80 -18.05
N GLU A 110 11.48 2.93 -18.75
CA GLU A 110 12.41 3.04 -19.88
C GLU A 110 13.88 2.96 -19.45
N GLN A 111 14.24 3.51 -18.29
CA GLN A 111 15.57 3.37 -17.71
C GLN A 111 15.86 1.92 -17.32
N PHE A 112 14.89 1.20 -16.75
CA PHE A 112 15.00 -0.22 -16.44
C PHE A 112 15.25 -1.05 -17.70
N LYS A 113 14.43 -0.87 -18.74
CA LYS A 113 14.59 -1.53 -20.05
C LYS A 113 16.00 -1.28 -20.62
N LYS A 114 16.46 -0.03 -20.60
CA LYS A 114 17.78 0.35 -21.09
C LYS A 114 18.91 -0.33 -20.30
N LYS A 115 18.77 -0.42 -18.96
CA LYS A 115 19.81 -0.98 -18.08
C LYS A 115 19.93 -2.49 -18.23
N TYR A 116 18.81 -3.20 -18.31
CA TYR A 116 18.78 -4.65 -18.23
C TYR A 116 18.48 -5.35 -19.56
N GLY A 117 18.14 -4.62 -20.61
CA GLY A 117 17.87 -5.18 -21.94
C GLY A 117 16.59 -6.01 -22.02
N VAL A 118 15.65 -5.83 -21.07
CA VAL A 118 14.41 -6.61 -20.98
C VAL A 118 13.19 -5.71 -21.03
N ALA A 119 12.14 -6.12 -21.73
CA ALA A 119 10.87 -5.39 -21.81
C ALA A 119 10.09 -5.51 -20.49
N VAL A 120 9.25 -4.52 -20.21
CA VAL A 120 8.31 -4.50 -19.08
C VAL A 120 6.92 -4.24 -19.61
N ASP A 121 6.01 -5.16 -19.33
CA ASP A 121 4.56 -5.00 -19.53
C ASP A 121 4.00 -4.47 -18.20
N TYR A 122 4.00 -3.13 -18.08
CA TYR A 122 3.47 -2.44 -16.91
C TYR A 122 1.98 -2.16 -17.15
N GLU A 123 1.14 -2.57 -16.19
CA GLU A 123 -0.29 -2.32 -16.25
C GLU A 123 -0.80 -1.70 -14.94
N GLU A 124 -1.57 -0.62 -15.06
CA GLU A 124 -2.38 -0.05 -13.98
C GLU A 124 -3.63 -0.91 -13.79
N LYS A 125 -3.45 -2.08 -13.17
CA LYS A 125 -4.44 -3.15 -13.09
C LYS A 125 -5.16 -3.25 -11.77
N ILE A 126 -4.59 -2.64 -10.72
CA ILE A 126 -5.09 -2.75 -9.35
C ILE A 126 -5.89 -1.50 -9.02
N GLU A 127 -7.22 -1.57 -9.12
CA GLU A 127 -8.12 -0.49 -8.72
C GLU A 127 -8.61 -0.69 -7.29
N ASP A 128 -8.68 -1.97 -6.85
CA ASP A 128 -9.10 -2.41 -5.53
C ASP A 128 -8.44 -3.75 -5.19
N ASN A 129 -7.93 -3.91 -3.98
CA ASN A 129 -7.22 -5.13 -3.56
C ASN A 129 -8.11 -6.37 -3.61
N LYS A 130 -9.38 -6.29 -3.14
CA LYS A 130 -10.28 -7.47 -3.08
C LYS A 130 -10.64 -7.94 -4.48
N THR A 131 -10.95 -7.00 -5.38
CA THR A 131 -11.26 -7.27 -6.78
C THR A 131 -10.05 -7.86 -7.50
N PHE A 132 -8.87 -7.25 -7.35
CA PHE A 132 -7.64 -7.78 -7.95
C PHE A 132 -7.30 -9.17 -7.42
N TYR A 133 -7.37 -9.36 -6.10
CA TYR A 133 -7.11 -10.64 -5.46
C TYR A 133 -8.03 -11.74 -5.99
N ALA A 134 -9.32 -11.46 -6.18
CA ALA A 134 -10.27 -12.41 -6.74
C ALA A 134 -9.86 -12.91 -8.14
N THR A 135 -9.13 -12.09 -8.93
CA THR A 135 -8.64 -12.49 -10.26
C THR A 135 -7.44 -13.43 -10.22
N ILE A 136 -6.60 -13.37 -9.17
CA ILE A 136 -5.37 -14.18 -9.06
C ILE A 136 -5.48 -15.34 -8.07
N GLN A 137 -6.43 -15.27 -7.13
CA GLN A 137 -6.60 -16.26 -6.07
C GLN A 137 -6.77 -17.70 -6.59
N PRO A 138 -7.60 -17.98 -7.61
CA PRO A 138 -7.75 -19.36 -8.12
C PRO A 138 -6.42 -19.96 -8.59
N GLN A 139 -5.57 -19.19 -9.26
CA GLN A 139 -4.27 -19.62 -9.73
C GLN A 139 -3.31 -19.85 -8.55
N LEU A 140 -3.29 -18.95 -7.57
CA LEU A 140 -2.49 -19.11 -6.35
C LEU A 140 -2.88 -20.36 -5.56
N GLN A 141 -4.19 -20.63 -5.43
CA GLN A 141 -4.70 -21.85 -4.79
C GLN A 141 -4.33 -23.13 -5.55
N ALA A 142 -4.32 -23.07 -6.87
CA ALA A 142 -3.95 -24.18 -7.74
C ALA A 142 -2.42 -24.37 -7.87
N GLY A 143 -1.60 -23.47 -7.30
CA GLY A 143 -0.15 -23.45 -7.50
C GLY A 143 0.27 -23.15 -8.95
N SER A 144 -0.59 -22.48 -9.71
CA SER A 144 -0.37 -22.12 -11.10
C SER A 144 0.07 -20.66 -11.25
N PRO A 145 0.80 -20.31 -12.32
CA PRO A 145 1.17 -18.90 -12.57
C PRO A 145 -0.07 -18.00 -12.66
N THR A 146 -0.04 -16.87 -11.99
CA THR A 146 -1.12 -15.88 -12.00
C THR A 146 -1.19 -15.05 -13.29
N GLY A 147 -0.14 -15.11 -14.09
CA GLY A 147 0.07 -14.23 -15.24
C GLY A 147 0.87 -12.96 -14.90
N TRP A 148 1.20 -12.73 -13.63
CA TRP A 148 2.01 -11.62 -13.15
C TRP A 148 3.33 -12.10 -12.58
N ASP A 149 4.41 -11.31 -12.79
CA ASP A 149 5.72 -11.55 -12.21
C ASP A 149 5.98 -10.66 -10.99
N LEU A 150 5.38 -9.47 -10.95
CA LEU A 150 5.45 -8.52 -9.86
C LEU A 150 4.10 -7.84 -9.69
N VAL A 151 3.62 -7.75 -8.45
CA VAL A 151 2.36 -7.06 -8.10
C VAL A 151 2.60 -6.12 -6.92
N VAL A 152 1.89 -4.98 -6.90
CA VAL A 152 1.93 -4.02 -5.79
C VAL A 152 0.62 -4.08 -5.03
N ILE A 153 0.62 -4.66 -3.84
CA ILE A 153 -0.58 -4.92 -3.04
C ILE A 153 -0.41 -4.41 -1.60
N THR A 154 -1.51 -3.97 -0.99
CA THR A 154 -1.48 -3.38 0.35
C THR A 154 -1.15 -4.44 1.42
N ASP A 155 -0.63 -3.99 2.56
CA ASP A 155 -0.11 -4.80 3.68
C ASP A 155 -0.95 -6.02 4.02
N TRP A 156 -2.27 -5.85 4.17
CA TRP A 156 -3.16 -6.94 4.58
C TRP A 156 -3.23 -8.06 3.53
N LEU A 157 -3.20 -7.68 2.24
CA LEU A 157 -3.22 -8.66 1.15
C LEU A 157 -1.84 -9.29 0.97
N ALA A 158 -0.76 -8.50 1.08
CA ALA A 158 0.61 -9.01 1.08
C ALA A 158 0.81 -10.03 2.21
N ALA A 159 0.40 -9.70 3.44
CA ALA A 159 0.44 -10.61 4.58
C ALA A 159 -0.37 -11.90 4.32
N LYS A 160 -1.59 -11.80 3.77
CA LYS A 160 -2.43 -12.94 3.41
C LYS A 160 -1.75 -13.86 2.38
N VAL A 161 -1.19 -13.28 1.32
CA VAL A 161 -0.49 -14.02 0.25
C VAL A 161 0.77 -14.70 0.79
N ILE A 162 1.55 -14.01 1.63
CA ILE A 162 2.80 -14.54 2.20
C ILE A 162 2.51 -15.65 3.22
N THR A 163 1.59 -15.46 4.14
CA THR A 163 1.25 -16.47 5.17
C THR A 163 0.66 -17.74 4.55
N LYS A 164 -0.07 -17.62 3.43
CA LYS A 164 -0.56 -18.77 2.65
C LYS A 164 0.51 -19.41 1.76
N LYS A 165 1.76 -18.91 1.77
CA LYS A 165 2.89 -19.38 0.94
C LYS A 165 2.63 -19.23 -0.56
N TRP A 166 1.93 -18.21 -0.96
CA TRP A 166 1.60 -17.89 -2.34
C TRP A 166 2.51 -16.81 -2.95
N ALA A 167 3.55 -16.42 -2.23
CA ALA A 167 4.65 -15.57 -2.71
C ALA A 167 5.92 -16.39 -2.96
N GLU A 168 6.75 -15.94 -3.89
CA GLU A 168 8.13 -16.42 -4.05
C GLU A 168 9.03 -15.73 -3.04
N GLN A 169 9.97 -16.48 -2.47
CA GLN A 169 11.01 -15.89 -1.64
C GLN A 169 11.97 -15.07 -2.51
N ILE A 170 12.29 -13.85 -2.09
CA ILE A 170 13.22 -12.94 -2.75
C ILE A 170 14.66 -13.35 -2.40
N ASP A 171 15.51 -13.52 -3.40
CA ASP A 171 16.93 -13.69 -3.18
C ASP A 171 17.56 -12.33 -2.79
N GLN A 172 17.95 -12.21 -1.53
CA GLN A 172 18.52 -10.98 -0.98
C GLN A 172 19.82 -10.56 -1.69
N GLY A 173 20.54 -11.50 -2.32
CA GLY A 173 21.71 -11.22 -3.15
C GLY A 173 21.38 -10.44 -4.42
N ASN A 174 20.15 -10.54 -4.93
CA ASN A 174 19.68 -9.85 -6.13
C ASN A 174 19.11 -8.45 -5.84
N VAL A 175 18.87 -8.11 -4.56
CA VAL A 175 18.20 -6.87 -4.14
C VAL A 175 19.05 -6.02 -3.15
N PRO A 176 20.36 -5.84 -3.37
CA PRO A 176 21.23 -5.14 -2.41
C PRO A 176 20.81 -3.70 -2.13
N ASN A 177 20.27 -2.96 -3.10
CA ASN A 177 19.75 -1.61 -2.87
C ASN A 177 18.54 -1.65 -1.93
N ALA A 178 17.61 -2.57 -2.15
CA ALA A 178 16.42 -2.69 -1.31
C ALA A 178 16.78 -3.04 0.12
N THR A 179 17.70 -3.99 0.31
CA THR A 179 18.22 -4.37 1.63
C THR A 179 18.90 -3.20 2.36
N ALA A 180 19.72 -2.41 1.64
CA ALA A 180 20.47 -1.30 2.24
C ALA A 180 19.59 -0.07 2.48
N ASN A 181 18.69 0.25 1.57
CA ASN A 181 18.04 1.55 1.51
C ASN A 181 16.59 1.56 2.03
N LEU A 182 16.00 0.41 2.40
CA LEU A 182 14.68 0.42 3.04
C LEU A 182 14.72 1.23 4.35
N VAL A 183 13.79 2.17 4.52
CA VAL A 183 13.66 2.97 5.74
C VAL A 183 13.32 2.09 6.94
N ASP A 184 13.81 2.46 8.13
CA ASP A 184 13.71 1.59 9.30
C ASP A 184 12.28 1.46 9.83
N SER A 185 11.43 2.46 9.63
CA SER A 185 10.01 2.45 10.01
C SER A 185 9.16 1.43 9.27
N LEU A 186 9.61 0.94 8.12
CA LEU A 186 8.90 -0.03 7.28
C LEU A 186 9.52 -1.45 7.32
N LYS A 187 10.53 -1.64 8.17
CA LYS A 187 11.14 -2.96 8.41
C LYS A 187 10.39 -3.77 9.45
N ASN A 188 10.71 -5.06 9.51
CA ASN A 188 10.31 -5.98 10.58
C ASN A 188 8.79 -6.14 10.71
N GLN A 189 8.08 -6.19 9.60
CA GLN A 189 6.66 -6.50 9.61
C GLN A 189 6.42 -7.87 10.24
N VAL A 190 5.44 -8.00 11.13
CA VAL A 190 5.19 -9.25 11.89
C VAL A 190 4.94 -10.46 11.00
N TRP A 191 4.42 -10.25 9.80
CA TRP A 191 4.12 -11.29 8.81
C TRP A 191 5.30 -11.60 7.86
N ASP A 192 6.34 -10.75 7.81
CA ASP A 192 7.60 -10.98 7.08
C ASP A 192 8.77 -10.21 7.74
N PRO A 193 9.27 -10.63 8.90
CA PRO A 193 10.20 -9.85 9.74
C PRO A 193 11.57 -9.60 9.10
N LYS A 194 11.90 -10.33 8.04
CA LYS A 194 13.21 -10.22 7.36
C LYS A 194 13.12 -9.62 5.96
N ASN A 195 11.92 -9.24 5.52
CA ASN A 195 11.66 -8.86 4.13
C ASN A 195 12.07 -9.97 3.14
N ASP A 196 11.81 -11.23 3.50
CA ASP A 196 12.14 -12.38 2.66
C ASP A 196 11.19 -12.50 1.46
N TYR A 197 9.99 -11.88 1.49
CA TYR A 197 8.93 -12.05 0.48
C TYR A 197 8.36 -10.75 -0.07
N HIS A 198 8.67 -9.59 0.53
CA HIS A 198 8.16 -8.30 0.08
C HIS A 198 9.18 -7.18 0.22
N TYR A 199 8.97 -6.13 -0.56
CA TYR A 199 9.55 -4.80 -0.32
C TYR A 199 8.50 -3.72 -0.55
N PRO A 200 8.38 -2.72 0.33
CA PRO A 200 7.49 -1.58 0.15
C PRO A 200 7.68 -0.88 -1.20
N TRP A 201 6.57 -0.55 -1.85
CA TRP A 201 6.55 0.31 -3.04
C TRP A 201 6.38 1.77 -2.63
N GLN A 202 5.33 2.05 -1.89
CA GLN A 202 4.99 3.34 -1.30
C GLN A 202 4.25 3.11 0.00
N SER A 203 4.23 4.11 0.88
CA SER A 203 3.37 4.14 2.05
C SER A 203 2.52 5.40 2.07
N GLY A 204 1.39 5.33 2.75
CA GLY A 204 0.51 6.47 2.91
C GLY A 204 -0.02 6.59 4.32
N MET A 205 -0.36 7.80 4.71
CA MET A 205 -1.05 8.08 5.95
C MET A 205 -2.53 8.33 5.68
N THR A 206 -3.39 7.76 6.52
CA THR A 206 -4.82 8.11 6.54
C THR A 206 -5.10 8.98 7.74
N GLY A 207 -5.55 10.19 7.48
CA GLY A 207 -5.80 11.22 8.48
C GLY A 207 -6.97 12.11 8.12
N ILE A 208 -6.94 13.35 8.59
CA ILE A 208 -7.99 14.35 8.32
C ILE A 208 -7.58 15.22 7.15
N GLY A 209 -8.46 15.34 6.15
CA GLY A 209 -8.35 16.35 5.09
C GLY A 209 -9.46 17.38 5.18
N PHE A 210 -9.14 18.62 4.86
CA PHE A 210 -10.14 19.69 4.79
C PHE A 210 -9.68 20.83 3.87
N ASN A 211 -10.62 21.65 3.44
CA ASN A 211 -10.28 22.89 2.75
C ASN A 211 -10.42 24.08 3.70
N THR A 212 -9.31 24.76 4.02
CA THR A 212 -9.21 25.85 5.01
C THR A 212 -10.17 26.99 4.69
N LYS A 213 -10.31 27.35 3.41
CA LYS A 213 -11.23 28.43 3.00
C LYS A 213 -12.68 28.02 3.21
N THR A 214 -13.03 26.80 2.89
CA THR A 214 -14.41 26.31 3.04
C THR A 214 -14.83 26.25 4.51
N LEU A 215 -13.96 25.78 5.42
CA LEU A 215 -14.23 25.78 6.86
C LEU A 215 -14.36 27.19 7.41
N LYS A 216 -13.46 28.10 6.99
CA LYS A 216 -13.51 29.52 7.41
C LYS A 216 -14.80 30.17 6.95
N ASP A 217 -15.22 29.99 5.71
CA ASP A 217 -16.46 30.55 5.16
C ASP A 217 -17.71 29.99 5.90
N ALA A 218 -17.64 28.75 6.40
CA ALA A 218 -18.67 28.13 7.23
C ALA A 218 -18.60 28.50 8.72
N GLY A 219 -17.59 29.25 9.16
CA GLY A 219 -17.39 29.62 10.57
C GLY A 219 -16.94 28.43 11.45
N ILE A 220 -16.32 27.41 10.86
CA ILE A 220 -15.87 26.19 11.56
C ILE A 220 -14.36 26.25 11.75
N ALA A 221 -13.89 25.90 12.95
CA ALA A 221 -12.47 25.77 13.25
C ALA A 221 -11.85 24.60 12.48
N GLU A 222 -10.58 24.70 12.10
CA GLU A 222 -9.83 23.62 11.49
C GLU A 222 -9.71 22.45 12.47
N PRO A 223 -10.12 21.22 12.08
CA PRO A 223 -10.07 20.05 12.96
C PRO A 223 -8.62 19.64 13.23
N LYS A 224 -8.27 19.43 14.50
CA LYS A 224 -6.96 18.93 14.94
C LYS A 224 -7.03 17.50 15.44
N SER A 225 -8.20 17.04 15.84
CA SER A 225 -8.46 15.73 16.37
C SER A 225 -9.56 15.02 15.59
N LEU A 226 -9.62 13.71 15.71
CA LEU A 226 -10.73 12.92 15.14
C LEU A 226 -12.07 13.32 15.78
N LYS A 227 -12.05 13.72 17.06
CA LYS A 227 -13.25 14.27 17.73
C LYS A 227 -13.74 15.54 17.05
N ASP A 228 -12.84 16.42 16.63
CA ASP A 228 -13.21 17.64 15.90
C ASP A 228 -13.83 17.30 14.54
N LEU A 229 -13.27 16.31 13.82
CA LEU A 229 -13.83 15.84 12.55
C LEU A 229 -15.26 15.33 12.72
N TYR A 230 -15.51 14.49 13.73
CA TYR A 230 -16.84 13.94 14.03
C TYR A 230 -17.85 15.00 14.53
N ALA A 231 -17.37 16.12 15.03
CA ALA A 231 -18.21 17.23 15.47
C ALA A 231 -18.70 18.14 14.32
N ILE A 232 -18.09 18.04 13.15
CA ILE A 232 -18.56 18.77 11.96
C ILE A 232 -19.90 18.17 11.52
N GLN A 233 -20.79 19.02 10.96
CA GLN A 233 -22.08 18.59 10.44
C GLN A 233 -21.93 17.39 9.50
N SER A 234 -22.63 16.28 9.80
CA SER A 234 -22.34 14.95 9.21
C SER A 234 -22.48 14.91 7.69
N ASP A 235 -23.48 15.59 7.11
CA ASP A 235 -23.66 15.69 5.65
C ASP A 235 -22.60 16.56 4.93
N LYS A 236 -21.66 17.15 5.70
CA LYS A 236 -20.50 17.91 5.24
C LYS A 236 -19.18 17.17 5.45
N VAL A 237 -19.24 15.92 5.88
CA VAL A 237 -18.07 15.06 6.14
C VAL A 237 -18.17 13.82 5.30
N SER A 238 -17.03 13.31 4.82
CA SER A 238 -16.95 11.96 4.26
C SER A 238 -15.90 11.12 4.98
N PHE A 239 -16.24 9.86 5.19
CA PHE A 239 -15.30 8.82 5.63
C PHE A 239 -14.91 7.96 4.44
N LEU A 240 -13.83 7.18 4.58
CA LEU A 240 -13.35 6.35 3.50
C LEU A 240 -14.19 5.08 3.33
N THR A 241 -14.33 4.63 2.08
CA THR A 241 -14.86 3.30 1.75
C THR A 241 -13.89 2.17 2.12
N GLU A 242 -12.63 2.48 2.46
CA GLU A 242 -11.69 1.51 3.00
C GLU A 242 -11.98 1.27 4.49
N SER A 243 -12.49 0.07 4.79
CA SER A 243 -12.97 -0.28 6.14
C SER A 243 -11.87 -0.23 7.19
N ARG A 244 -10.65 -0.67 6.84
CA ARG A 244 -9.51 -0.69 7.77
C ARG A 244 -9.09 0.71 8.19
N ASP A 245 -9.09 1.64 7.27
CA ASP A 245 -8.75 3.03 7.54
C ASP A 245 -9.82 3.70 8.41
N THR A 246 -11.09 3.54 8.02
CA THR A 246 -12.22 4.16 8.74
C THR A 246 -12.33 3.63 10.17
N PHE A 247 -12.27 2.30 10.35
CA PHE A 247 -12.34 1.71 11.70
C PHE A 247 -11.05 1.91 12.49
N GLY A 248 -9.88 1.87 11.84
CA GLY A 248 -8.61 2.17 12.50
C GLY A 248 -8.60 3.57 13.10
N LEU A 249 -9.00 4.60 12.36
CA LEU A 249 -9.15 5.95 12.89
C LEU A 249 -10.25 6.01 13.96
N GLY A 250 -11.34 5.27 13.81
CA GLY A 250 -12.39 5.17 14.82
C GLY A 250 -11.88 4.60 16.15
N LEU A 251 -11.05 3.55 16.11
CA LEU A 251 -10.38 2.99 17.30
C LEU A 251 -9.51 4.05 17.99
N LEU A 252 -8.68 4.79 17.22
CA LEU A 252 -7.86 5.87 17.76
C LEU A 252 -8.71 6.96 18.41
N LYS A 253 -9.79 7.40 17.77
CA LYS A 253 -10.74 8.40 18.30
C LYS A 253 -11.30 7.98 19.66
N LEU A 254 -11.62 6.68 19.82
CA LEU A 254 -12.17 6.13 21.06
C LEU A 254 -11.09 5.78 22.11
N GLY A 255 -9.80 5.99 21.80
CA GLY A 255 -8.67 5.61 22.65
C GLY A 255 -8.55 4.11 22.83
N LYS A 256 -8.99 3.34 21.82
CA LYS A 256 -8.94 1.87 21.82
C LYS A 256 -7.61 1.36 21.26
N ASN A 257 -7.29 0.10 21.59
CA ASN A 257 -6.12 -0.55 21.03
C ASN A 257 -6.37 -0.86 19.55
N VAL A 258 -5.36 -0.61 18.71
CA VAL A 258 -5.39 -0.94 17.28
C VAL A 258 -4.68 -2.28 16.96
N ASP A 259 -4.17 -2.98 17.97
CA ASP A 259 -3.60 -4.32 17.81
C ASP A 259 -4.72 -5.32 17.52
N PRO A 260 -4.76 -5.93 16.31
CA PRO A 260 -5.81 -6.87 15.95
C PRO A 260 -5.86 -8.13 16.82
N SER A 261 -4.79 -8.45 17.54
CA SER A 261 -4.75 -9.58 18.49
C SER A 261 -5.34 -9.26 19.86
N SER A 262 -5.78 -8.02 20.08
CA SER A 262 -6.43 -7.63 21.32
C SER A 262 -7.66 -8.48 21.61
N PRO A 263 -7.82 -9.05 22.83
CA PRO A 263 -8.97 -9.87 23.17
C PRO A 263 -10.29 -9.08 23.18
N THR A 264 -10.24 -7.75 23.16
CA THR A 264 -11.42 -6.87 23.09
C THR A 264 -11.69 -6.37 21.68
N MET A 265 -10.93 -6.78 20.68
CA MET A 265 -11.00 -6.19 19.34
C MET A 265 -12.41 -6.25 18.72
N ALA A 266 -13.11 -7.38 18.85
CA ALA A 266 -14.46 -7.51 18.32
C ALA A 266 -15.44 -6.51 18.96
N ASP A 267 -15.37 -6.32 20.29
CA ASP A 267 -16.19 -5.35 21.02
C ASP A 267 -15.78 -3.93 20.71
N ASP A 268 -14.48 -3.68 20.51
CA ASP A 268 -13.94 -2.38 20.17
C ASP A 268 -14.37 -1.95 18.75
N LEU A 269 -14.43 -2.89 17.79
CA LEU A 269 -15.00 -2.65 16.46
C LEU A 269 -16.51 -2.33 16.53
N GLN A 270 -17.26 -3.05 17.37
CA GLN A 270 -18.67 -2.75 17.60
C GLN A 270 -18.84 -1.31 18.17
N ALA A 271 -17.99 -0.92 19.12
CA ALA A 271 -18.03 0.44 19.67
C ALA A 271 -17.74 1.52 18.62
N VAL A 272 -16.82 1.26 17.67
CA VAL A 272 -16.57 2.16 16.53
C VAL A 272 -17.80 2.26 15.63
N HIS A 273 -18.42 1.13 15.29
CA HIS A 273 -19.67 1.09 14.52
C HIS A 273 -20.76 1.94 15.16
N ASP A 274 -21.00 1.74 16.47
CA ASP A 274 -22.03 2.45 17.23
C ASP A 274 -21.76 3.95 17.35
N ASP A 275 -20.50 4.35 17.30
CA ASP A 275 -20.06 5.77 17.29
C ASP A 275 -20.24 6.43 15.90
N ILE A 276 -20.10 5.66 14.82
CA ILE A 276 -20.26 6.15 13.43
C ILE A 276 -21.73 6.15 13.00
N LYS A 277 -22.51 5.15 13.40
CA LYS A 277 -23.90 4.96 12.97
C LYS A 277 -24.78 6.21 13.07
N PRO A 278 -24.75 6.98 14.18
CA PRO A 278 -25.51 8.23 14.30
C PRO A 278 -25.10 9.31 13.30
N LEU A 279 -23.86 9.28 12.80
CA LEU A 279 -23.39 10.21 11.76
C LEU A 279 -23.95 9.80 10.40
N VAL A 280 -23.99 8.49 10.11
CA VAL A 280 -24.60 7.94 8.90
C VAL A 280 -26.06 8.34 8.82
N ASP A 281 -26.80 8.17 9.92
CA ASP A 281 -28.24 8.53 10.03
C ASP A 281 -28.47 10.05 9.80
N LYS A 282 -27.42 10.88 9.99
CA LYS A 282 -27.43 12.32 9.73
C LYS A 282 -26.79 12.72 8.39
N GLY A 283 -26.51 11.76 7.52
CA GLY A 283 -26.04 12.00 6.16
C GLY A 283 -24.55 11.98 5.94
N LEU A 284 -23.75 11.34 6.85
CA LEU A 284 -22.34 11.08 6.59
C LEU A 284 -22.16 10.37 5.24
N ILE A 285 -21.17 10.78 4.46
CA ILE A 285 -20.91 10.23 3.13
C ILE A 285 -19.71 9.27 3.23
N PHE A 286 -19.81 8.08 2.64
CA PHE A 286 -18.65 7.25 2.37
C PHE A 286 -18.12 7.55 0.97
N ALA A 287 -16.81 7.71 0.84
CA ALA A 287 -16.15 8.06 -0.41
C ALA A 287 -14.78 7.37 -0.52
N ASP A 288 -14.46 6.94 -1.73
CA ASP A 288 -13.12 6.63 -2.19
C ASP A 288 -12.36 7.94 -2.53
N ASN A 289 -11.41 7.94 -3.46
CA ASN A 289 -10.75 9.16 -3.95
C ASN A 289 -11.72 10.24 -4.45
N SER A 290 -13.02 9.95 -4.57
CA SER A 290 -14.05 10.93 -4.94
C SER A 290 -14.24 12.05 -3.90
N TYR A 291 -13.71 11.91 -2.69
CA TYR A 291 -13.68 13.00 -1.70
C TYR A 291 -12.97 14.26 -2.25
N LEU A 292 -11.99 14.12 -3.15
CA LEU A 292 -11.36 15.26 -3.81
C LEU A 292 -12.36 16.06 -4.66
N LYS A 293 -13.24 15.37 -5.39
CA LYS A 293 -14.33 16.00 -6.16
C LYS A 293 -15.36 16.64 -5.22
N ASN A 294 -15.65 15.99 -4.10
CA ASN A 294 -16.56 16.52 -3.09
C ASN A 294 -16.02 17.82 -2.48
N PHE A 295 -14.71 17.94 -2.22
CA PHE A 295 -14.07 19.19 -1.79
C PHE A 295 -14.19 20.28 -2.87
N ALA A 296 -13.79 19.96 -4.10
CA ALA A 296 -13.85 20.92 -5.21
C ALA A 296 -15.28 21.45 -5.44
N ALA A 297 -16.28 20.57 -5.28
CA ALA A 297 -17.70 20.92 -5.38
C ALA A 297 -18.29 21.55 -4.11
N LYS A 298 -17.51 21.68 -3.02
CA LYS A 298 -17.96 22.13 -1.68
C LYS A 298 -19.11 21.28 -1.11
N LYS A 299 -19.23 20.04 -1.56
CA LYS A 299 -20.21 19.09 -1.06
C LYS A 299 -19.84 18.63 0.35
N THR A 300 -18.56 18.36 0.58
CA THR A 300 -17.98 18.11 1.90
C THR A 300 -16.97 19.20 2.25
N TRP A 301 -16.77 19.44 3.55
CA TRP A 301 -15.86 20.43 4.09
C TRP A 301 -14.60 19.81 4.67
N ALA A 302 -14.76 18.58 5.21
CA ALA A 302 -13.69 17.76 5.75
C ALA A 302 -13.94 16.29 5.44
N ALA A 303 -12.89 15.45 5.55
CA ALA A 303 -12.97 14.03 5.27
C ALA A 303 -11.86 13.25 5.99
N MET A 304 -12.03 11.93 6.11
CA MET A 304 -10.90 11.01 6.19
C MET A 304 -10.29 10.91 4.79
N VAL A 305 -8.95 11.03 4.69
CA VAL A 305 -8.25 11.14 3.41
C VAL A 305 -6.89 10.45 3.43
N TRP A 306 -6.39 10.10 2.26
CA TRP A 306 -5.01 9.65 2.08
C TRP A 306 -4.06 10.80 1.80
N SER A 307 -2.90 10.79 2.47
CA SER A 307 -1.96 11.91 2.47
C SER A 307 -1.45 12.30 1.08
N GLY A 308 -1.11 11.31 0.23
CA GLY A 308 -0.59 11.55 -1.11
C GLY A 308 -1.59 12.24 -2.04
N ASP A 309 -2.88 11.97 -1.87
CA ASP A 309 -3.92 12.61 -2.67
C ASP A 309 -3.99 14.12 -2.41
N LEU A 310 -3.89 14.54 -1.15
CA LEU A 310 -3.86 15.97 -0.82
C LEU A 310 -2.52 16.61 -1.18
N ALA A 311 -1.41 15.90 -0.99
CA ALA A 311 -0.08 16.40 -1.39
C ALA A 311 -0.02 16.67 -2.90
N SER A 312 -0.65 15.81 -3.72
CA SER A 312 -0.68 15.93 -5.18
C SER A 312 -1.83 16.79 -5.71
N SER A 313 -2.87 17.10 -4.91
CA SER A 313 -4.07 17.84 -5.35
C SER A 313 -3.74 19.21 -5.92
N GLY A 314 -2.77 19.90 -5.31
CA GLY A 314 -2.36 21.28 -5.61
C GLY A 314 -3.53 22.27 -5.55
N THR A 315 -4.65 21.91 -4.94
CA THR A 315 -5.80 22.82 -4.76
C THR A 315 -5.51 23.74 -3.58
N ALA A 316 -5.61 25.04 -3.81
CA ALA A 316 -5.33 26.01 -2.77
C ALA A 316 -6.27 25.84 -1.56
N GLY A 317 -5.67 25.69 -0.38
CA GLY A 317 -6.38 25.51 0.88
C GLY A 317 -6.73 24.07 1.24
N ASP A 318 -6.45 23.07 0.39
CA ASP A 318 -6.53 21.68 0.79
C ASP A 318 -5.37 21.36 1.75
N THR A 319 -5.70 20.83 2.90
CA THR A 319 -4.76 20.60 4.01
C THR A 319 -4.93 19.19 4.54
N PHE A 320 -3.82 18.47 4.72
CA PHE A 320 -3.76 17.22 5.46
C PHE A 320 -3.35 17.52 6.91
N GLN A 321 -4.11 16.99 7.85
CA GLN A 321 -3.86 17.10 9.29
C GLN A 321 -3.62 15.70 9.86
N VAL A 322 -2.46 15.50 10.48
CA VAL A 322 -2.21 14.35 11.37
C VAL A 322 -3.02 14.58 12.67
N PRO A 323 -4.02 13.72 12.98
CA PRO A 323 -4.83 13.91 14.18
C PRO A 323 -4.02 13.84 15.46
N ASP A 324 -4.51 14.49 16.51
CA ASP A 324 -3.86 14.45 17.84
C ASP A 324 -3.79 13.01 18.38
N GLU A 325 -4.80 12.20 18.10
CA GLU A 325 -4.89 10.78 18.50
C GLU A 325 -3.92 9.87 17.76
N GLY A 326 -3.42 10.28 16.61
CA GLY A 326 -2.55 9.50 15.74
C GLY A 326 -3.10 9.33 14.33
N VAL A 327 -2.37 8.61 13.49
CA VAL A 327 -2.66 8.44 12.07
C VAL A 327 -2.49 6.98 11.67
N MET A 328 -3.34 6.49 10.78
CA MET A 328 -3.16 5.15 10.22
C MET A 328 -2.08 5.19 9.14
N ILE A 329 -1.12 4.27 9.23
CA ILE A 329 -0.13 4.00 8.19
C ILE A 329 -0.49 2.71 7.46
N TRP A 330 -0.43 2.74 6.15
CA TRP A 330 -0.52 1.58 5.28
C TRP A 330 0.63 1.59 4.30
N THR A 331 0.95 0.42 3.76
CA THR A 331 2.04 0.25 2.79
C THR A 331 1.58 -0.64 1.67
N ASP A 332 1.83 -0.20 0.45
CA ASP A 332 1.71 -1.03 -0.74
C ASP A 332 3.04 -1.72 -1.01
N ASN A 333 3.00 -3.01 -1.21
CA ASN A 333 4.18 -3.86 -1.21
C ASN A 333 4.36 -4.56 -2.55
N MET A 334 5.57 -4.51 -3.06
CA MET A 334 6.00 -5.36 -4.17
C MET A 334 6.10 -6.80 -3.70
N VAL A 335 5.33 -7.68 -4.31
CA VAL A 335 5.32 -9.13 -4.05
C VAL A 335 5.48 -9.86 -5.37
N ILE A 336 6.27 -10.92 -5.37
CA ILE A 336 6.43 -11.83 -6.51
C ILE A 336 5.47 -13.01 -6.29
N PRO A 337 4.37 -13.13 -7.06
CA PRO A 337 3.41 -14.21 -6.90
C PRO A 337 4.06 -15.58 -7.13
N LYS A 338 3.58 -16.60 -6.41
CA LYS A 338 4.05 -17.98 -6.59
C LYS A 338 3.86 -18.43 -8.04
N GLY A 339 4.92 -19.03 -8.62
CA GLY A 339 4.92 -19.46 -10.01
C GLY A 339 5.19 -18.35 -11.03
N ALA A 340 5.67 -17.17 -10.60
CA ALA A 340 6.14 -16.12 -11.50
C ALA A 340 7.23 -16.64 -12.44
N THR A 341 7.11 -16.35 -13.73
CA THR A 341 8.02 -16.89 -14.76
C THR A 341 9.32 -16.10 -14.86
N ASN A 342 9.30 -14.83 -14.49
CA ASN A 342 10.43 -13.90 -14.58
C ASN A 342 10.88 -13.38 -13.20
N LYS A 343 10.94 -14.32 -12.18
CA LYS A 343 11.29 -13.98 -10.79
C LYS A 343 12.56 -13.14 -10.68
N TYR A 344 13.65 -13.54 -11.35
CA TYR A 344 14.92 -12.80 -11.30
C TYR A 344 14.78 -11.37 -11.84
N THR A 345 14.01 -11.19 -12.92
CA THR A 345 13.74 -9.84 -13.48
C THR A 345 12.89 -9.01 -12.53
N ALA A 346 11.95 -9.63 -11.81
CA ALA A 346 11.16 -8.97 -10.77
C ALA A 346 12.05 -8.50 -9.59
N GLU A 347 13.00 -9.33 -9.16
CA GLU A 347 14.00 -8.97 -8.14
C GLU A 347 14.89 -7.81 -8.61
N LEU A 348 15.31 -7.79 -9.88
CA LEU A 348 16.04 -6.67 -10.46
C LEU A 348 15.21 -5.38 -10.47
N MET A 349 13.89 -5.46 -10.72
CA MET A 349 12.99 -4.29 -10.66
C MET A 349 12.88 -3.78 -9.22
N ILE A 350 12.68 -4.67 -8.24
CA ILE A 350 12.69 -4.30 -6.81
C ILE A 350 14.00 -3.59 -6.46
N ASN A 351 15.14 -4.16 -6.84
CA ASN A 351 16.44 -3.55 -6.58
C ASN A 351 16.63 -2.20 -7.29
N PHE A 352 16.08 -2.06 -8.49
CA PHE A 352 16.22 -0.86 -9.31
C PHE A 352 15.48 0.34 -8.74
N VAL A 353 14.24 0.15 -8.29
CA VAL A 353 13.44 1.24 -7.72
C VAL A 353 13.92 1.66 -6.34
N TYR A 354 14.74 0.86 -5.69
CA TYR A 354 15.42 1.19 -4.43
C TYR A 354 16.77 1.92 -4.61
N ASP A 355 17.16 2.27 -5.84
CA ASP A 355 18.19 3.29 -6.05
C ASP A 355 17.61 4.66 -5.64
N PRO A 356 18.25 5.44 -4.74
CA PRO A 356 17.70 6.70 -4.26
C PRO A 356 17.34 7.71 -5.37
N LYS A 357 18.04 7.68 -6.49
CA LYS A 357 17.73 8.56 -7.64
C LYS A 357 16.46 8.13 -8.35
N VAL A 358 16.26 6.81 -8.51
CA VAL A 358 15.05 6.27 -9.13
C VAL A 358 13.86 6.48 -8.20
N ALA A 359 14.02 6.22 -6.91
CA ALA A 359 13.00 6.49 -5.92
C ALA A 359 12.60 7.98 -5.91
N ALA A 360 13.57 8.90 -5.90
CA ALA A 360 13.29 10.33 -5.95
C ALA A 360 12.50 10.74 -7.20
N GLN A 361 12.79 10.12 -8.36
CA GLN A 361 12.07 10.37 -9.61
C GLN A 361 10.61 9.90 -9.52
N ILE A 362 10.36 8.73 -8.91
CA ILE A 362 9.01 8.22 -8.67
C ILE A 362 8.27 9.15 -7.70
N GLU A 363 8.91 9.53 -6.58
CA GLU A 363 8.31 10.37 -5.55
C GLU A 363 7.96 11.78 -6.04
N ASP A 364 8.76 12.36 -6.92
CA ASP A 364 8.48 13.68 -7.54
C ASP A 364 7.17 13.66 -8.37
N TYR A 365 6.66 12.48 -8.64
CA TYR A 365 5.38 12.28 -9.33
C TYR A 365 4.25 11.80 -8.41
N VAL A 366 4.50 10.79 -7.53
CA VAL A 366 3.44 10.13 -6.75
C VAL A 366 3.11 10.84 -5.43
N TYR A 367 4.06 11.53 -4.80
CA TYR A 367 3.90 12.29 -3.56
C TYR A 367 3.40 11.48 -2.35
N TYR A 368 3.76 10.20 -2.25
CA TYR A 368 3.49 9.37 -1.08
C TYR A 368 4.70 9.26 -0.15
N VAL A 369 4.57 8.52 0.95
CA VAL A 369 5.69 8.31 1.87
C VAL A 369 6.72 7.40 1.24
N CYS A 370 7.91 7.96 1.02
CA CYS A 370 9.00 7.28 0.34
C CYS A 370 9.62 6.17 1.18
N PRO A 371 9.71 4.92 0.68
CA PRO A 371 10.31 3.81 1.41
C PRO A 371 11.84 3.78 1.35
N VAL A 372 12.49 4.71 0.61
CA VAL A 372 13.91 4.60 0.25
C VAL A 372 14.76 5.68 0.93
N LYS A 373 15.72 5.26 1.75
CA LYS A 373 16.71 6.16 2.37
C LYS A 373 17.53 6.88 1.31
N GLY A 374 17.76 8.18 1.51
CA GLY A 374 18.55 9.03 0.62
C GLY A 374 17.78 9.59 -0.58
N ALA A 375 16.53 9.17 -0.79
CA ALA A 375 15.68 9.75 -1.83
C ALA A 375 15.39 11.24 -1.57
N ASP A 376 15.31 11.66 -0.30
CA ASP A 376 15.16 13.05 0.13
C ASP A 376 16.30 13.96 -0.37
N VAL A 377 17.52 13.44 -0.42
CA VAL A 377 18.70 14.16 -0.96
C VAL A 377 18.62 14.28 -2.48
N GLU A 378 18.15 13.24 -3.16
CA GLU A 378 18.08 13.21 -4.62
C GLU A 378 16.88 14.02 -5.15
N ILE A 379 15.71 13.95 -4.51
CA ILE A 379 14.52 14.69 -4.91
C ILE A 379 14.70 16.19 -4.77
N LYS A 380 15.55 16.65 -3.84
CA LYS A 380 15.90 18.07 -3.70
C LYS A 380 16.50 18.67 -4.98
N LYS A 381 17.10 17.84 -5.83
CA LYS A 381 17.66 18.25 -7.11
C LYS A 381 16.59 18.39 -8.20
N LEU A 382 15.43 17.73 -8.01
CA LEU A 382 14.28 17.73 -8.92
C LEU A 382 13.26 18.77 -8.47
N ASP A 383 12.82 18.66 -7.22
CA ASP A 383 11.89 19.57 -6.55
C ASP A 383 12.32 19.79 -5.09
N ALA A 384 12.81 20.99 -4.79
CA ALA A 384 13.27 21.34 -3.45
C ALA A 384 12.12 21.38 -2.43
N SER A 385 10.87 21.63 -2.87
CA SER A 385 9.70 21.64 -1.99
C SER A 385 9.26 20.24 -1.59
N ALA A 386 9.35 19.28 -2.50
CA ALA A 386 9.06 17.86 -2.22
C ALA A 386 10.03 17.27 -1.18
N ALA A 387 11.31 17.68 -1.22
CA ALA A 387 12.33 17.21 -0.26
C ALA A 387 12.04 17.54 1.21
N THR A 388 11.23 18.55 1.46
CA THR A 388 10.84 19.02 2.80
C THR A 388 9.37 18.78 3.10
N ASN A 389 8.66 18.12 2.20
CA ASN A 389 7.24 17.81 2.39
C ASN A 389 7.08 16.67 3.42
N PRO A 390 6.45 16.93 4.59
CA PRO A 390 6.27 15.92 5.62
C PRO A 390 5.32 14.78 5.23
N LEU A 391 4.61 14.91 4.13
CA LEU A 391 3.74 13.85 3.59
C LEU A 391 4.51 12.86 2.72
N ILE A 392 5.73 13.22 2.28
CA ILE A 392 6.64 12.36 1.50
C ILE A 392 7.77 11.84 2.41
N PHE A 393 8.34 12.72 3.22
CA PHE A 393 9.43 12.43 4.16
C PHE A 393 9.00 12.82 5.59
N PRO A 394 8.19 11.98 6.26
CA PRO A 394 7.63 12.30 7.57
C PRO A 394 8.73 12.48 8.62
N PRO A 395 8.67 13.55 9.42
CA PRO A 395 9.59 13.75 10.52
C PRO A 395 9.30 12.76 11.67
N ALA A 396 10.27 12.59 12.56
CA ALA A 396 10.22 11.56 13.61
C ALA A 396 9.00 11.69 14.56
N ASP A 397 8.54 12.89 14.82
CA ASP A 397 7.35 13.15 15.65
C ASP A 397 6.04 12.73 14.96
N VAL A 398 5.98 12.77 13.64
CA VAL A 398 4.86 12.21 12.84
C VAL A 398 4.96 10.69 12.82
N VAL A 399 6.16 10.13 12.58
CA VAL A 399 6.38 8.68 12.60
C VAL A 399 6.01 8.06 13.96
N ALA A 400 6.25 8.78 15.06
CA ALA A 400 5.86 8.34 16.40
C ALA A 400 4.34 8.24 16.62
N LYS A 401 3.52 8.82 15.73
CA LYS A 401 2.06 8.76 15.74
C LYS A 401 1.49 7.70 14.79
N TYR A 402 2.32 6.87 14.18
CA TYR A 402 1.89 5.81 13.26
C TYR A 402 1.22 4.66 14.00
N HIS A 403 0.07 4.25 13.48
CA HIS A 403 -0.64 3.05 13.87
C HIS A 403 -0.99 2.23 12.64
N SER A 404 -0.95 0.91 12.74
CA SER A 404 -1.30 0.01 11.63
C SER A 404 -2.47 -0.88 12.03
N PHE A 405 -3.46 -1.01 11.16
CA PHE A 405 -4.63 -1.87 11.31
C PHE A 405 -4.85 -2.66 10.01
N GLN A 406 -3.77 -3.24 9.47
CA GLN A 406 -3.80 -3.85 8.15
C GLN A 406 -3.95 -5.38 8.18
N PHE A 407 -3.18 -6.08 9.02
CA PHE A 407 -3.27 -7.53 9.12
C PHE A 407 -4.24 -7.93 10.22
N LEU A 408 -5.39 -8.52 9.82
CA LEU A 408 -6.44 -8.95 10.73
C LEU A 408 -6.55 -10.48 10.74
N PRO A 409 -6.78 -11.11 11.91
CA PRO A 409 -7.27 -12.50 11.98
C PRO A 409 -8.59 -12.65 11.21
N ASP A 410 -8.84 -13.82 10.64
CA ASP A 410 -9.99 -14.06 9.75
C ASP A 410 -11.35 -13.76 10.41
N ASP A 411 -11.50 -14.03 11.72
CA ASP A 411 -12.69 -13.72 12.52
C ASP A 411 -12.88 -12.22 12.72
N ILE A 412 -11.81 -11.49 12.99
CA ILE A 412 -11.82 -10.01 13.13
C ILE A 412 -12.08 -9.34 11.78
N GLU A 413 -11.47 -9.85 10.69
CA GLU A 413 -11.76 -9.38 9.33
C GLU A 413 -13.24 -9.55 8.98
N SER A 414 -13.80 -10.72 9.27
CA SER A 414 -15.23 -11.01 9.03
C SER A 414 -16.15 -10.08 9.83
N LYS A 415 -15.81 -9.82 11.10
CA LYS A 415 -16.58 -8.90 11.95
C LYS A 415 -16.49 -7.46 11.44
N LEU A 416 -15.30 -7.00 11.02
CA LEU A 416 -15.12 -5.70 10.43
C LEU A 416 -15.95 -5.53 9.14
N ASP A 417 -15.93 -6.54 8.27
CA ASP A 417 -16.69 -6.51 7.01
C ASP A 417 -18.20 -6.45 7.27
N GLU A 418 -18.73 -7.23 8.24
CA GLU A 418 -20.14 -7.19 8.65
C GLU A 418 -20.55 -5.79 9.12
N LEU A 419 -19.78 -5.21 10.06
CA LEU A 419 -20.09 -3.90 10.65
C LEU A 419 -19.99 -2.78 9.61
N PHE A 420 -18.99 -2.85 8.73
CA PHE A 420 -18.81 -1.86 7.70
C PHE A 420 -19.94 -1.91 6.65
N LEU A 421 -20.38 -3.12 6.29
CA LEU A 421 -21.51 -3.32 5.39
C LEU A 421 -22.80 -2.71 5.94
N ASP A 422 -23.08 -2.88 7.25
CA ASP A 422 -24.24 -2.23 7.90
C ASP A 422 -24.19 -0.71 7.86
N LEU A 423 -22.99 -0.11 8.00
CA LEU A 423 -22.82 1.34 7.90
C LEU A 423 -23.03 1.88 6.48
N THR A 424 -22.64 1.12 5.47
CA THR A 424 -22.61 1.58 4.07
C THR A 424 -23.90 1.23 3.30
N GLY A 425 -24.79 0.45 3.91
CA GLY A 425 -26.09 0.09 3.34
C GLY A 425 -26.00 -1.03 2.31
N GLY A 426 -24.97 -1.88 2.41
CA GLY A 426 -24.63 -3.14 1.76
C GLY A 426 -25.26 -3.57 0.50
#